data_cc0dc6276c50dae359c14bc497cd7213
#
_entry.id   cc0dc6276c50dae359c14bc497cd7213
#
_cell.length_a   1.000
_cell.length_b   1.000
_cell.length_c   1.000
_cell.angle_alpha   90.00
_cell.angle_beta   90.00
_cell.angle_gamma   90.00
#
_symmetry.space_group_name_H-M   'P 1'
#
loop_
_entity.id
_entity.type
_entity.pdbx_description
1 polymer ?
#
loop_
_entity_poly.entity_id
_entity_poly.type
_entity_poly.pdbx_seq_one_letter_code
_entity_poly.pdbx_strand_id
1 'polypeptide(L)'
;AEPAPGHGIRPAPHLSRQPPPALPRPAPTRPFHIPAPPTPRPPLRCAWPFLRCPAMKAAQASGEEAPPGARSVKVVLVGDGGCGKTSLLMVFAEGAFPESYTPTAFEQLTVNLHVRGKPVHLHIWDTAGQVGYDRLRPLFYPDASVLLLCFDVTSPHSFDNISNRWYPEVNHFCKEVPIIVVGCKTDLRKDKLLVKKLRKNRLEPVTYHRGQEMARAVGAVAYLECSALLQENVHTIFQEAAKVALSSHRRNFWRRITQSCCVVT
;
A
#
# COMPACT_ATOMS: atom_id res chain seq x y z
N ALA A 1 -51.33 18.19 -75.96
CA ALA A 1 -50.30 18.70 -75.10
C ALA A 1 -49.09 17.77 -75.18
N GLU A 2 -48.07 18.24 -75.91
CA GLU A 2 -46.83 17.52 -76.18
C GLU A 2 -45.89 17.59 -74.95
N PRO A 3 -45.07 16.55 -74.69
CA PRO A 3 -44.03 16.58 -73.67
C PRO A 3 -42.72 17.18 -74.20
N ALA A 4 -42.06 17.96 -73.38
CA ALA A 4 -40.77 18.64 -73.63
C ALA A 4 -39.59 17.68 -73.66
N PRO A 5 -38.48 17.99 -74.37
CA PRO A 5 -37.36 17.10 -74.61
C PRO A 5 -36.37 17.05 -73.42
N GLY A 6 -35.79 15.85 -73.21
CA GLY A 6 -34.85 15.55 -72.16
C GLY A 6 -33.46 16.21 -72.29
N HIS A 7 -32.91 16.68 -71.22
CA HIS A 7 -31.55 17.18 -71.10
C HIS A 7 -30.57 16.01 -70.98
N GLY A 8 -29.69 15.85 -71.97
CA GLY A 8 -28.59 14.91 -71.95
C GLY A 8 -27.53 15.28 -70.94
N ILE A 9 -27.22 14.30 -70.06
CA ILE A 9 -26.15 14.38 -69.10
C ILE A 9 -24.82 14.06 -69.82
N ARG A 10 -23.91 15.04 -69.86
CA ARG A 10 -22.54 14.84 -70.34
C ARG A 10 -21.73 14.07 -69.30
N PRO A 11 -20.91 13.07 -69.68
CA PRO A 11 -20.00 12.41 -68.76
C PRO A 11 -18.86 13.31 -68.36
N ALA A 12 -18.50 13.32 -67.09
CA ALA A 12 -17.36 14.04 -66.51
C ALA A 12 -16.03 13.52 -67.02
N PRO A 13 -14.99 14.38 -67.16
CA PRO A 13 -13.67 13.95 -67.59
C PRO A 13 -12.96 13.05 -66.56
N HIS A 14 -12.35 11.98 -67.06
CA HIS A 14 -11.48 11.08 -66.29
C HIS A 14 -10.25 11.84 -65.72
N LEU A 15 -10.26 12.10 -64.43
CA LEU A 15 -9.06 12.51 -63.70
C LEU A 15 -8.13 11.31 -63.56
N SER A 16 -7.06 11.29 -64.30
CA SER A 16 -5.93 10.36 -64.13
C SER A 16 -5.31 10.55 -62.77
N ARG A 17 -5.48 9.56 -61.91
CA ARG A 17 -4.78 9.50 -60.59
C ARG A 17 -3.30 9.28 -60.85
N GLN A 18 -2.46 10.26 -60.55
CA GLN A 18 -1.03 10.09 -60.40
C GLN A 18 -0.76 9.19 -59.19
N PRO A 19 0.19 8.24 -59.28
CA PRO A 19 0.57 7.48 -58.12
C PRO A 19 1.29 8.36 -57.10
N PRO A 20 1.14 8.07 -55.78
CA PRO A 20 1.80 8.83 -54.73
C PRO A 20 3.34 8.73 -54.85
N PRO A 21 4.08 9.78 -54.44
CA PRO A 21 5.53 9.74 -54.47
C PRO A 21 6.08 8.64 -53.57
N ALA A 22 7.10 7.91 -54.07
CA ALA A 22 7.76 6.85 -53.34
C ALA A 22 8.41 7.38 -52.05
N LEU A 23 8.15 6.72 -50.92
CA LEU A 23 8.78 7.02 -49.64
C LEU A 23 10.33 6.84 -49.77
N PRO A 24 11.14 7.73 -49.16
CA PRO A 24 12.56 7.62 -49.16
C PRO A 24 13.00 6.30 -48.46
N ARG A 25 13.94 5.60 -49.08
CA ARG A 25 14.54 4.37 -48.52
C ARG A 25 15.21 4.71 -47.19
N PRO A 26 15.05 3.89 -46.15
CA PRO A 26 15.78 4.09 -44.90
C PRO A 26 17.28 3.96 -45.13
N ALA A 27 18.03 4.84 -44.54
CA ALA A 27 19.49 4.83 -44.57
C ALA A 27 20.02 3.52 -43.94
N PRO A 28 21.18 3.00 -44.38
CA PRO A 28 21.74 1.78 -43.81
C PRO A 28 22.09 2.03 -42.35
N THR A 29 21.42 1.26 -41.46
CA THR A 29 21.69 1.23 -40.04
C THR A 29 23.08 0.69 -39.78
N ARG A 30 23.94 1.50 -39.16
CA ARG A 30 25.25 1.04 -38.64
C ARG A 30 24.98 -0.10 -37.63
N PRO A 31 25.80 -1.16 -37.60
CA PRO A 31 25.68 -2.21 -36.63
C PRO A 31 25.83 -1.62 -35.21
N PHE A 32 24.82 -1.81 -34.38
CA PHE A 32 24.89 -1.49 -32.95
C PHE A 32 26.01 -2.35 -32.33
N HIS A 33 27.05 -1.69 -31.88
CA HIS A 33 28.06 -2.30 -31.03
C HIS A 33 27.41 -2.56 -29.66
N ILE A 34 27.05 -3.80 -29.39
CA ILE A 34 26.60 -4.24 -28.05
C ILE A 34 27.86 -4.27 -27.18
N PRO A 35 27.99 -3.39 -26.18
CA PRO A 35 29.09 -3.51 -25.23
C PRO A 35 28.94 -4.83 -24.46
N ALA A 36 30.04 -5.55 -24.28
CA ALA A 36 30.11 -6.77 -23.51
C ALA A 36 29.52 -6.54 -22.10
N PRO A 37 28.83 -7.53 -21.50
CA PRO A 37 28.30 -7.40 -20.16
C PRO A 37 29.45 -7.13 -19.18
N PRO A 38 29.28 -6.20 -18.23
CA PRO A 38 30.32 -5.92 -17.24
C PRO A 38 30.54 -7.18 -16.39
N THR A 39 31.83 -7.52 -16.23
CA THR A 39 32.26 -8.58 -15.32
C THR A 39 31.66 -8.39 -13.93
N PRO A 40 31.23 -9.45 -13.25
CA PRO A 40 30.66 -9.34 -11.91
C PRO A 40 31.71 -8.73 -10.97
N ARG A 41 31.40 -7.55 -10.46
CA ARG A 41 32.19 -6.92 -9.40
C ARG A 41 32.06 -7.76 -8.12
N PRO A 42 33.14 -7.93 -7.36
CA PRO A 42 33.05 -8.58 -6.07
C PRO A 42 32.07 -7.80 -5.16
N PRO A 43 31.39 -8.46 -4.21
CA PRO A 43 30.41 -7.82 -3.35
C PRO A 43 31.10 -6.67 -2.60
N LEU A 44 30.61 -5.45 -2.86
CA LEU A 44 30.97 -4.28 -2.08
C LEU A 44 30.48 -4.55 -0.64
N ARG A 45 31.41 -4.81 0.27
CA ARG A 45 31.19 -4.66 1.69
C ARG A 45 30.75 -3.21 1.89
N CYS A 46 29.47 -3.00 2.16
CA CYS A 46 28.96 -1.72 2.62
C CYS A 46 29.58 -1.43 3.99
N ALA A 47 30.76 -0.79 3.96
CA ALA A 47 31.26 -0.08 5.12
C ALA A 47 30.60 1.30 5.11
N TRP A 48 29.45 1.43 5.73
CA TRP A 48 28.95 2.74 6.13
C TRP A 48 29.68 3.15 7.41
N PRO A 49 30.34 4.32 7.41
CA PRO A 49 30.91 4.86 8.65
C PRO A 49 29.74 5.24 9.58
N PHE A 50 29.77 4.67 10.79
CA PHE A 50 28.94 5.06 11.91
C PHE A 50 29.13 6.55 12.20
N LEU A 51 28.21 7.39 11.74
CA LEU A 51 28.00 8.70 12.34
C LEU A 51 27.22 8.45 13.64
N ARG A 52 27.93 8.54 14.74
CA ARG A 52 27.37 8.58 16.08
C ARG A 52 26.45 9.81 16.17
N CYS A 53 25.15 9.57 16.15
CA CYS A 53 24.19 10.54 16.64
C CYS A 53 24.12 10.44 18.16
N PRO A 54 24.21 11.55 18.92
CA PRO A 54 24.25 11.48 20.37
C PRO A 54 22.84 11.23 20.93
N ALA A 55 22.76 10.25 21.81
CA ALA A 55 21.73 10.04 22.82
C ALA A 55 20.27 9.93 22.34
N MET A 56 19.97 8.88 21.62
CA MET A 56 18.63 8.30 21.66
C MET A 56 18.63 7.15 22.67
N LYS A 57 17.82 7.28 23.72
CA LYS A 57 17.45 6.13 24.54
C LYS A 57 16.67 5.19 23.63
N ALA A 58 17.35 4.19 23.12
CA ALA A 58 16.79 3.14 22.31
C ALA A 58 15.70 2.43 23.13
N ALA A 59 14.44 2.59 22.70
CA ALA A 59 13.50 1.51 22.85
C ALA A 59 14.07 0.42 21.95
N GLN A 60 14.59 -0.64 22.56
CA GLN A 60 15.39 -1.67 21.94
C GLN A 60 14.63 -2.33 20.79
N ALA A 61 14.96 -1.96 19.54
CA ALA A 61 14.82 -2.82 18.40
C ALA A 61 15.91 -3.90 18.54
N SER A 62 15.85 -4.68 19.60
CA SER A 62 16.66 -5.83 19.82
C SER A 62 16.01 -7.00 19.11
N GLY A 63 16.81 -7.84 18.48
CA GLY A 63 16.42 -9.21 18.17
C GLY A 63 16.15 -9.98 19.47
N GLU A 64 15.17 -9.51 20.22
CA GLU A 64 14.73 -10.09 21.49
C GLU A 64 13.98 -11.38 21.16
N GLU A 65 14.51 -12.48 21.60
CA GLU A 65 13.81 -13.76 21.61
C GLU A 65 12.41 -13.57 22.16
N ALA A 66 11.44 -14.22 21.50
CA ALA A 66 10.07 -14.18 21.96
C ALA A 66 9.98 -14.62 23.43
N PRO A 67 9.33 -13.86 24.33
CA PRO A 67 9.15 -14.26 25.69
C PRO A 67 8.51 -15.67 25.77
N PRO A 68 8.90 -16.51 26.72
CA PRO A 68 8.35 -17.86 26.84
C PRO A 68 6.81 -17.79 26.94
N GLY A 69 6.11 -18.51 26.07
CA GLY A 69 4.65 -18.50 25.97
C GLY A 69 4.04 -17.32 25.21
N ALA A 70 4.84 -16.44 24.63
CA ALA A 70 4.34 -15.37 23.77
C ALA A 70 3.72 -15.93 22.47
N ARG A 71 2.61 -15.36 22.06
CA ARG A 71 2.01 -15.64 20.75
C ARG A 71 2.61 -14.74 19.70
N SER A 72 3.11 -15.33 18.62
CA SER A 72 3.57 -14.60 17.45
C SER A 72 2.38 -14.12 16.62
N VAL A 73 2.41 -12.85 16.22
CA VAL A 73 1.41 -12.18 15.38
C VAL A 73 2.12 -11.40 14.30
N LYS A 74 1.81 -11.70 13.04
CA LYS A 74 2.32 -10.96 11.89
C LYS A 74 1.34 -9.89 11.46
N VAL A 75 1.79 -8.65 11.47
CA VAL A 75 1.04 -7.46 11.02
C VAL A 75 1.66 -6.93 9.74
N VAL A 76 0.89 -6.73 8.69
CA VAL A 76 1.39 -6.17 7.43
C VAL A 76 0.69 -4.84 7.14
N LEU A 77 1.48 -3.78 6.91
CA LEU A 77 1.00 -2.45 6.56
C LEU A 77 0.97 -2.30 5.04
N VAL A 78 -0.18 -1.91 4.49
CA VAL A 78 -0.42 -1.73 3.06
C VAL A 78 -1.09 -0.38 2.83
N GLY A 79 -0.78 0.30 1.73
CA GLY A 79 -1.35 1.61 1.41
C GLY A 79 -0.41 2.43 0.54
N ASP A 80 -0.86 3.57 0.03
CA ASP A 80 -0.12 4.43 -0.89
C ASP A 80 1.24 4.87 -0.35
N GLY A 81 2.19 5.16 -1.24
CA GLY A 81 3.45 5.79 -0.88
C GLY A 81 3.21 7.13 -0.19
N GLY A 82 3.89 7.36 0.94
CA GLY A 82 3.77 8.60 1.71
C GLY A 82 2.46 8.78 2.50
N CYS A 83 1.56 7.79 2.58
CA CYS A 83 0.33 7.90 3.37
C CYS A 83 0.55 7.85 4.90
N GLY A 84 1.74 7.46 5.37
CA GLY A 84 2.11 7.50 6.78
C GLY A 84 2.38 6.16 7.44
N LYS A 85 2.48 5.04 6.69
CA LYS A 85 2.77 3.69 7.22
C LYS A 85 4.08 3.63 8.02
N THR A 86 5.16 4.03 7.38
CA THR A 86 6.50 4.05 7.99
C THR A 86 6.55 4.98 9.21
N SER A 87 5.96 6.18 9.13
CA SER A 87 5.90 7.11 10.27
C SER A 87 5.11 6.52 11.44
N LEU A 88 3.99 5.83 11.16
CA LEU A 88 3.21 5.13 12.17
C LEU A 88 4.04 4.05 12.86
N LEU A 89 4.80 3.26 12.08
CA LEU A 89 5.66 2.20 12.59
C LEU A 89 6.82 2.75 13.43
N MET A 90 7.53 3.76 12.94
CA MET A 90 8.68 4.36 13.64
C MET A 90 8.26 4.99 14.97
N VAL A 91 7.14 5.72 14.98
CA VAL A 91 6.63 6.30 16.24
C VAL A 91 6.19 5.21 17.22
N PHE A 92 5.63 4.11 16.74
CA PHE A 92 5.30 2.98 17.61
C PHE A 92 6.54 2.34 18.23
N ALA A 93 7.58 2.14 17.44
CA ALA A 93 8.80 1.43 17.84
C ALA A 93 9.77 2.29 18.66
N GLU A 94 9.99 3.52 18.21
CA GLU A 94 11.04 4.39 18.71
C GLU A 94 10.50 5.58 19.53
N GLY A 95 9.20 5.82 19.48
CA GLY A 95 8.57 6.97 20.13
C GLY A 95 8.91 8.30 19.47
N ALA A 96 9.57 8.30 18.30
CA ALA A 96 10.03 9.50 17.62
C ALA A 96 9.46 9.57 16.19
N PHE A 97 9.00 10.78 15.81
CA PHE A 97 8.56 11.03 14.44
C PHE A 97 9.78 11.22 13.53
N PRO A 98 9.85 10.60 12.33
CA PRO A 98 10.99 10.73 11.44
C PRO A 98 11.16 12.17 10.95
N GLU A 99 12.39 12.72 11.05
CA GLU A 99 12.70 14.10 10.63
C GLU A 99 12.65 14.28 9.10
N SER A 100 12.91 13.21 8.35
CA SER A 100 12.92 13.24 6.89
C SER A 100 12.09 12.10 6.30
N TYR A 101 11.45 12.37 5.16
CA TYR A 101 10.77 11.34 4.39
C TYR A 101 11.78 10.58 3.53
N THR A 102 11.92 9.30 3.80
CA THR A 102 12.66 8.37 2.94
C THR A 102 11.67 7.35 2.38
N PRO A 103 11.59 7.19 1.04
CA PRO A 103 10.74 6.16 0.46
C PRO A 103 11.15 4.77 0.97
N THR A 104 10.21 4.07 1.58
CA THR A 104 10.41 2.71 2.09
C THR A 104 10.38 1.72 0.93
N ALA A 105 11.37 0.85 0.85
CA ALA A 105 11.29 -0.33 0.01
C ALA A 105 10.57 -1.46 0.78
N PHE A 106 11.06 -1.73 1.98
CA PHE A 106 10.55 -2.74 2.88
C PHE A 106 11.28 -2.61 4.23
N GLU A 107 10.54 -2.73 5.33
CA GLU A 107 11.09 -2.81 6.68
C GLU A 107 10.36 -3.86 7.50
N GLN A 108 11.09 -4.57 8.33
CA GLN A 108 10.56 -5.51 9.31
C GLN A 108 10.98 -5.08 10.71
N LEU A 109 10.03 -5.00 11.59
CA LEU A 109 10.25 -4.69 12.99
C LEU A 109 9.59 -5.72 13.89
N THR A 110 10.23 -6.02 15.01
CA THR A 110 9.71 -6.94 16.01
C THR A 110 9.54 -6.20 17.34
N VAL A 111 8.35 -6.28 17.93
CA VAL A 111 8.01 -5.61 19.19
C VAL A 111 7.28 -6.56 20.12
N ASN A 112 7.68 -6.57 21.39
CA ASN A 112 6.99 -7.30 22.44
C ASN A 112 5.95 -6.41 23.11
N LEU A 113 4.72 -6.89 23.22
CA LEU A 113 3.65 -6.17 23.92
C LEU A 113 2.77 -7.14 24.73
N HIS A 114 1.94 -6.58 25.61
CA HIS A 114 0.97 -7.34 26.38
C HIS A 114 -0.45 -7.02 25.93
N VAL A 115 -1.19 -8.05 25.56
CA VAL A 115 -2.61 -7.94 25.22
C VAL A 115 -3.43 -8.72 26.22
N ARG A 116 -4.27 -8.01 27.00
CA ARG A 116 -5.07 -8.60 28.08
C ARG A 116 -4.22 -9.46 29.05
N GLY A 117 -3.06 -8.96 29.43
CA GLY A 117 -2.13 -9.63 30.36
C GLY A 117 -1.35 -10.80 29.75
N LYS A 118 -1.47 -11.07 28.45
CA LYS A 118 -0.74 -12.13 27.77
C LYS A 118 0.37 -11.54 26.89
N PRO A 119 1.59 -12.09 26.93
CA PRO A 119 2.68 -11.63 26.08
C PRO A 119 2.38 -11.96 24.62
N VAL A 120 2.62 -10.99 23.74
CA VAL A 120 2.46 -11.09 22.29
C VAL A 120 3.71 -10.56 21.62
N HIS A 121 4.23 -11.32 20.67
CA HIS A 121 5.38 -10.99 19.87
C HIS A 121 4.91 -10.53 18.49
N LEU A 122 4.94 -9.22 18.22
CA LEU A 122 4.51 -8.65 16.95
C LEU A 122 5.66 -8.63 15.95
N HIS A 123 5.44 -9.21 14.78
CA HIS A 123 6.27 -9.02 13.60
C HIS A 123 5.55 -8.04 12.66
N ILE A 124 6.02 -6.82 12.60
CA ILE A 124 5.40 -5.77 11.79
C ILE A 124 6.19 -5.61 10.50
N TRP A 125 5.46 -5.64 9.38
CA TRP A 125 6.02 -5.59 8.03
C TRP A 125 5.50 -4.32 7.36
N ASP A 126 6.38 -3.32 7.21
CA ASP A 126 6.09 -2.11 6.44
C ASP A 126 6.40 -2.35 4.96
N THR A 127 5.44 -2.14 4.10
CA THR A 127 5.57 -2.42 2.67
C THR A 127 5.53 -1.14 1.83
N ALA A 128 6.27 -1.15 0.72
CA ALA A 128 6.25 -0.05 -0.23
C ALA A 128 4.87 0.12 -0.89
N GLY A 129 4.37 1.36 -0.90
CA GLY A 129 3.11 1.70 -1.60
C GLY A 129 3.30 2.08 -3.06
N GLN A 130 4.52 2.12 -3.57
CA GLN A 130 4.84 2.53 -4.93
C GLN A 130 4.57 1.39 -5.93
N VAL A 131 4.16 1.75 -7.16
CA VAL A 131 3.80 0.80 -8.24
C VAL A 131 4.96 -0.13 -8.60
N GLY A 132 6.20 0.36 -8.52
CA GLY A 132 7.39 -0.46 -8.83
C GLY A 132 7.56 -1.69 -7.95
N TYR A 133 6.88 -1.75 -6.80
CA TYR A 133 6.96 -2.85 -5.85
C TYR A 133 5.73 -3.78 -5.87
N ASP A 134 4.77 -3.57 -6.77
CA ASP A 134 3.52 -4.35 -6.82
C ASP A 134 3.76 -5.86 -6.99
N ARG A 135 4.83 -6.24 -7.68
CA ARG A 135 5.21 -7.66 -7.86
C ARG A 135 5.90 -8.27 -6.64
N LEU A 136 6.56 -7.43 -5.82
CA LEU A 136 7.33 -7.88 -4.66
C LEU A 136 6.48 -7.88 -3.38
N ARG A 137 5.55 -6.94 -3.24
CA ARG A 137 4.71 -6.78 -2.05
C ARG A 137 3.95 -8.06 -1.65
N PRO A 138 3.37 -8.85 -2.58
CA PRO A 138 2.67 -10.07 -2.22
C PRO A 138 3.55 -11.14 -1.56
N LEU A 139 4.88 -11.07 -1.73
CA LEU A 139 5.80 -11.99 -1.06
C LEU A 139 5.80 -11.83 0.48
N PHE A 140 5.32 -10.68 0.97
CA PHE A 140 5.24 -10.38 2.40
C PHE A 140 3.90 -10.76 3.03
N TYR A 141 2.90 -11.16 2.24
CA TYR A 141 1.56 -11.53 2.73
C TYR A 141 1.43 -12.93 3.36
N PRO A 142 2.20 -13.96 2.99
CA PRO A 142 2.08 -15.28 3.61
C PRO A 142 2.13 -15.20 5.13
N ASP A 143 1.26 -15.95 5.80
CA ASP A 143 1.13 -16.04 7.26
C ASP A 143 0.76 -14.73 7.96
N ALA A 144 0.28 -13.72 7.25
CA ALA A 144 -0.25 -12.52 7.87
C ALA A 144 -1.40 -12.86 8.83
N SER A 145 -1.31 -12.34 10.04
CA SER A 145 -2.35 -12.51 11.06
C SER A 145 -3.40 -11.40 11.02
N VAL A 146 -3.01 -10.22 10.53
CA VAL A 146 -3.86 -9.05 10.33
C VAL A 146 -3.22 -8.10 9.32
N LEU A 147 -4.04 -7.40 8.55
CA LEU A 147 -3.63 -6.41 7.56
C LEU A 147 -4.11 -5.01 8.00
N LEU A 148 -3.23 -4.02 7.92
CA LEU A 148 -3.54 -2.62 8.14
C LEU A 148 -3.57 -1.91 6.78
N LEU A 149 -4.75 -1.51 6.29
CA LEU A 149 -4.90 -0.71 5.08
C LEU A 149 -4.86 0.78 5.45
N CYS A 150 -3.75 1.42 5.16
CA CYS A 150 -3.45 2.79 5.57
C CYS A 150 -3.71 3.79 4.43
N PHE A 151 -4.32 4.93 4.77
CA PHE A 151 -4.48 6.07 3.87
C PHE A 151 -4.23 7.39 4.59
N ASP A 152 -3.94 8.45 3.85
CA ASP A 152 -3.81 9.81 4.36
C ASP A 152 -5.18 10.49 4.34
N VAL A 153 -5.68 10.94 5.51
CA VAL A 153 -7.00 11.58 5.63
C VAL A 153 -7.11 12.89 4.84
N THR A 154 -5.99 13.46 4.41
CA THR A 154 -5.95 14.67 3.59
C THR A 154 -5.77 14.39 2.09
N SER A 155 -5.65 13.10 1.71
CA SER A 155 -5.53 12.66 0.32
C SER A 155 -6.73 11.80 -0.07
N PRO A 156 -7.78 12.39 -0.69
CA PRO A 156 -8.91 11.61 -1.22
C PRO A 156 -8.48 10.51 -2.18
N HIS A 157 -7.42 10.73 -2.96
CA HIS A 157 -6.87 9.72 -3.85
C HIS A 157 -6.38 8.47 -3.10
N SER A 158 -5.61 8.65 -2.00
CA SER A 158 -5.15 7.50 -1.19
C SER A 158 -6.31 6.79 -0.49
N PHE A 159 -7.39 7.52 -0.16
CA PHE A 159 -8.62 6.98 0.38
C PHE A 159 -9.37 6.12 -0.65
N ASP A 160 -9.56 6.63 -1.88
CA ASP A 160 -10.21 5.88 -2.94
C ASP A 160 -9.43 4.63 -3.33
N ASN A 161 -8.09 4.67 -3.23
CA ASN A 161 -7.23 3.50 -3.46
C ASN A 161 -7.44 2.38 -2.45
N ILE A 162 -8.03 2.62 -1.28
CA ILE A 162 -8.38 1.55 -0.33
C ILE A 162 -9.30 0.53 -0.99
N SER A 163 -10.36 0.97 -1.66
CA SER A 163 -11.31 0.08 -2.36
C SER A 163 -10.86 -0.32 -3.75
N ASN A 164 -10.16 0.59 -4.48
CA ASN A 164 -9.88 0.39 -5.89
C ASN A 164 -8.58 -0.39 -6.16
N ARG A 165 -7.62 -0.32 -5.24
CA ARG A 165 -6.29 -0.94 -5.40
C ARG A 165 -5.96 -1.90 -4.26
N TRP A 166 -5.99 -1.42 -3.02
CA TRP A 166 -5.43 -2.16 -1.88
C TRP A 166 -6.30 -3.33 -1.45
N TYR A 167 -7.61 -3.11 -1.31
CA TYR A 167 -8.53 -4.19 -0.94
C TYR A 167 -8.55 -5.32 -2.00
N PRO A 168 -8.65 -5.07 -3.31
CA PRO A 168 -8.56 -6.13 -4.31
C PRO A 168 -7.26 -6.93 -4.22
N GLU A 169 -6.12 -6.27 -4.03
CA GLU A 169 -4.83 -6.93 -3.88
C GLU A 169 -4.81 -7.84 -2.65
N VAL A 170 -5.09 -7.31 -1.46
CA VAL A 170 -5.03 -8.11 -0.23
C VAL A 170 -6.10 -9.20 -0.20
N ASN A 171 -7.28 -8.97 -0.74
CA ASN A 171 -8.33 -9.96 -0.83
C ASN A 171 -7.98 -11.11 -1.78
N HIS A 172 -7.18 -10.84 -2.81
CA HIS A 172 -6.68 -11.88 -3.71
C HIS A 172 -5.70 -12.82 -3.01
N PHE A 173 -4.74 -12.27 -2.27
CA PHE A 173 -3.66 -13.05 -1.64
C PHE A 173 -3.98 -13.53 -0.21
N CYS A 174 -4.90 -12.86 0.51
CA CYS A 174 -5.15 -13.04 1.94
C CYS A 174 -6.65 -13.10 2.26
N LYS A 175 -7.42 -13.97 1.61
CA LYS A 175 -8.90 -14.01 1.66
C LYS A 175 -9.51 -14.04 3.07
N GLU A 176 -8.86 -14.69 4.03
CA GLU A 176 -9.41 -14.90 5.39
C GLU A 176 -8.71 -14.08 6.46
N VAL A 177 -7.74 -13.25 6.07
CA VAL A 177 -7.00 -12.41 7.02
C VAL A 177 -7.83 -11.18 7.36
N PRO A 178 -8.07 -10.89 8.66
CA PRO A 178 -8.81 -9.70 9.05
C PRO A 178 -8.10 -8.43 8.64
N ILE A 179 -8.90 -7.44 8.20
CA ILE A 179 -8.45 -6.14 7.74
C ILE A 179 -8.87 -5.07 8.74
N ILE A 180 -7.96 -4.16 9.07
CA ILE A 180 -8.25 -2.90 9.76
C ILE A 180 -7.92 -1.77 8.80
N VAL A 181 -8.85 -0.83 8.61
CA VAL A 181 -8.59 0.39 7.85
C VAL A 181 -8.09 1.48 8.79
N VAL A 182 -6.99 2.14 8.40
CA VAL A 182 -6.32 3.14 9.24
C VAL A 182 -6.20 4.46 8.50
N GLY A 183 -6.85 5.51 9.02
CA GLY A 183 -6.69 6.89 8.57
C GLY A 183 -5.52 7.56 9.28
N CYS A 184 -4.47 7.89 8.54
CA CYS A 184 -3.25 8.53 9.04
C CYS A 184 -3.30 10.05 8.89
N LYS A 185 -2.45 10.77 9.64
CA LYS A 185 -2.22 12.22 9.56
C LYS A 185 -3.45 13.06 9.93
N THR A 186 -4.15 12.66 10.98
CA THR A 186 -5.36 13.37 11.45
C THR A 186 -5.08 14.81 11.90
N ASP A 187 -3.85 15.11 12.33
CA ASP A 187 -3.35 16.43 12.64
C ASP A 187 -3.55 17.43 11.49
N LEU A 188 -3.37 16.98 10.25
CA LEU A 188 -3.47 17.82 9.06
C LEU A 188 -4.91 18.25 8.71
N ARG A 189 -5.95 17.63 9.30
CA ARG A 189 -7.32 18.11 9.13
C ARG A 189 -7.54 19.53 9.65
N LYS A 190 -6.72 19.95 10.62
CA LYS A 190 -6.77 21.29 11.23
C LYS A 190 -5.84 22.30 10.55
N ASP A 191 -5.03 21.87 9.60
CA ASP A 191 -4.14 22.74 8.84
C ASP A 191 -4.94 23.61 7.87
N LYS A 192 -5.08 24.91 8.21
CA LYS A 192 -5.87 25.88 7.41
C LYS A 192 -5.32 26.08 5.99
N LEU A 193 -3.99 26.00 5.81
CA LEU A 193 -3.37 26.18 4.50
C LEU A 193 -3.64 24.98 3.61
N LEU A 194 -3.49 23.77 4.15
CA LEU A 194 -3.77 22.53 3.43
C LEU A 194 -5.26 22.43 3.06
N VAL A 195 -6.15 22.67 4.02
CA VAL A 195 -7.61 22.66 3.77
C VAL A 195 -8.01 23.68 2.73
N LYS A 196 -7.43 24.91 2.75
CA LYS A 196 -7.67 25.93 1.72
C LYS A 196 -7.18 25.45 0.34
N LYS A 197 -6.03 24.76 0.26
CA LYS A 197 -5.49 24.19 -0.98
C LYS A 197 -6.40 23.07 -1.52
N LEU A 198 -6.87 22.19 -0.66
CA LEU A 198 -7.81 21.13 -1.05
C LEU A 198 -9.12 21.73 -1.61
N ARG A 199 -9.71 22.71 -0.92
CA ARG A 199 -10.95 23.38 -1.36
C ARG A 199 -10.82 24.07 -2.70
N LYS A 200 -9.66 24.65 -3.04
CA LYS A 200 -9.41 25.18 -4.38
C LYS A 200 -9.56 24.14 -5.47
N ASN A 201 -9.24 22.89 -5.17
CA ASN A 201 -9.39 21.74 -6.06
C ASN A 201 -10.73 21.00 -5.88
N ARG A 202 -11.70 21.61 -5.17
CA ARG A 202 -13.00 20.99 -4.81
C ARG A 202 -12.86 19.68 -4.04
N LEU A 203 -11.80 19.55 -3.25
CA LEU A 203 -11.52 18.41 -2.39
C LEU A 203 -11.63 18.83 -0.93
N GLU A 204 -11.93 17.87 -0.08
CA GLU A 204 -11.97 18.03 1.38
C GLU A 204 -11.28 16.85 2.07
N PRO A 205 -10.71 17.05 3.27
CA PRO A 205 -10.21 15.95 4.06
C PRO A 205 -11.29 14.91 4.31
N VAL A 206 -10.90 13.65 4.32
CA VAL A 206 -11.79 12.53 4.61
C VAL A 206 -12.28 12.63 6.05
N THR A 207 -13.60 12.60 6.26
CA THR A 207 -14.20 12.62 7.59
C THR A 207 -14.12 11.22 8.23
N TYR A 208 -14.20 11.18 9.56
CA TYR A 208 -14.26 9.91 10.29
C TYR A 208 -15.40 8.99 9.81
N HIS A 209 -16.58 9.58 9.56
CA HIS A 209 -17.75 8.84 9.07
C HIS A 209 -17.49 8.18 7.70
N ARG A 210 -16.91 8.93 6.75
CA ARG A 210 -16.54 8.37 5.44
C ARG A 210 -15.52 7.24 5.57
N GLY A 211 -14.55 7.37 6.50
CA GLY A 211 -13.60 6.30 6.78
C GLY A 211 -14.29 5.04 7.31
N GLN A 212 -15.26 5.20 8.21
CA GLN A 212 -16.07 4.08 8.71
C GLN A 212 -16.90 3.40 7.61
N GLU A 213 -17.51 4.18 6.72
CA GLU A 213 -18.27 3.66 5.59
C GLU A 213 -17.37 2.84 4.64
N MET A 214 -16.18 3.35 4.32
CA MET A 214 -15.18 2.62 3.53
C MET A 214 -14.79 1.31 4.21
N ALA A 215 -14.51 1.34 5.51
CA ALA A 215 -14.15 0.14 6.26
C ALA A 215 -15.25 -0.93 6.21
N ARG A 216 -16.51 -0.52 6.33
CA ARG A 216 -17.66 -1.44 6.18
C ARG A 216 -17.76 -1.99 4.76
N ALA A 217 -17.57 -1.14 3.75
CA ALA A 217 -17.65 -1.53 2.33
C ALA A 217 -16.60 -2.58 1.94
N VAL A 218 -15.39 -2.50 2.50
CA VAL A 218 -14.32 -3.49 2.27
C VAL A 218 -14.34 -4.66 3.27
N GLY A 219 -15.36 -4.75 4.13
CA GLY A 219 -15.48 -5.83 5.12
C GLY A 219 -14.41 -5.80 6.20
N ALA A 220 -13.80 -4.63 6.47
CA ALA A 220 -12.83 -4.48 7.54
C ALA A 220 -13.48 -4.67 8.93
N VAL A 221 -12.74 -5.24 9.85
CA VAL A 221 -13.22 -5.52 11.22
C VAL A 221 -13.22 -4.28 12.10
N ALA A 222 -12.43 -3.25 11.75
CA ALA A 222 -12.36 -1.98 12.46
C ALA A 222 -11.89 -0.86 11.53
N TYR A 223 -12.27 0.38 11.90
CA TYR A 223 -11.72 1.63 11.40
C TYR A 223 -11.08 2.40 12.55
N LEU A 224 -9.83 2.80 12.38
CA LEU A 224 -9.08 3.56 13.36
C LEU A 224 -8.41 4.77 12.69
N GLU A 225 -8.12 5.80 13.47
CA GLU A 225 -7.40 6.98 13.01
C GLU A 225 -6.23 7.31 13.92
N CYS A 226 -5.17 7.88 13.34
CA CYS A 226 -3.99 8.27 14.09
C CYS A 226 -3.32 9.53 13.56
N SER A 227 -2.54 10.15 14.42
CA SER A 227 -1.48 11.09 14.07
C SER A 227 -0.15 10.57 14.59
N ALA A 228 0.73 10.15 13.70
CA ALA A 228 2.09 9.80 14.06
C ALA A 228 2.85 11.05 14.59
N LEU A 229 2.63 12.22 13.97
CA LEU A 229 3.26 13.47 14.39
C LEU A 229 2.91 13.85 15.84
N LEU A 230 1.64 13.71 16.23
CA LEU A 230 1.16 14.01 17.58
C LEU A 230 1.20 12.81 18.52
N GLN A 231 1.66 11.65 18.04
CA GLN A 231 1.67 10.37 18.77
C GLN A 231 0.26 9.92 19.23
N GLU A 232 -0.80 10.41 18.56
CA GLU A 232 -2.18 10.08 18.90
C GLU A 232 -2.58 8.74 18.32
N ASN A 233 -3.14 7.85 19.15
CA ASN A 233 -3.67 6.52 18.81
C ASN A 233 -2.66 5.52 18.20
N VAL A 234 -1.37 5.83 18.14
CA VAL A 234 -0.35 4.97 17.53
C VAL A 234 -0.32 3.60 18.20
N HIS A 235 -0.15 3.57 19.52
CA HIS A 235 -0.15 2.31 20.30
C HIS A 235 -1.50 1.57 20.22
N THR A 236 -2.60 2.30 20.20
CA THR A 236 -3.95 1.72 20.11
C THR A 236 -4.13 0.90 18.85
N ILE A 237 -3.62 1.37 17.69
CA ILE A 237 -3.70 0.64 16.42
C ILE A 237 -3.05 -0.73 16.53
N PHE A 238 -1.82 -0.81 17.01
CA PHE A 238 -1.11 -2.09 17.11
C PHE A 238 -1.66 -2.99 18.20
N GLN A 239 -2.18 -2.45 19.29
CA GLN A 239 -2.91 -3.23 20.30
C GLN A 239 -4.20 -3.82 19.73
N GLU A 240 -4.99 -3.06 18.96
CA GLU A 240 -6.19 -3.57 18.30
C GLU A 240 -5.84 -4.59 17.22
N ALA A 241 -4.79 -4.37 16.43
CA ALA A 241 -4.29 -5.33 15.47
C ALA A 241 -3.97 -6.68 16.14
N ALA A 242 -3.25 -6.65 17.26
CA ALA A 242 -2.93 -7.86 18.01
C ALA A 242 -4.19 -8.54 18.59
N LYS A 243 -5.16 -7.78 19.12
CA LYS A 243 -6.43 -8.33 19.62
C LYS A 243 -7.23 -9.02 18.53
N VAL A 244 -7.32 -8.38 17.36
CA VAL A 244 -8.03 -8.91 16.18
C VAL A 244 -7.37 -10.20 15.70
N ALA A 245 -6.05 -10.22 15.55
CA ALA A 245 -5.29 -11.39 15.14
C ALA A 245 -5.48 -12.57 16.08
N LEU A 246 -5.37 -12.36 17.39
CA LEU A 246 -5.57 -13.40 18.40
C LEU A 246 -7.01 -13.94 18.41
N SER A 247 -8.00 -13.08 18.14
CA SER A 247 -9.43 -13.45 18.10
C SER A 247 -9.76 -14.23 16.82
N SER A 248 -9.17 -13.88 15.69
CA SER A 248 -9.35 -14.56 14.41
C SER A 248 -8.74 -15.95 14.44
N HIS A 249 -7.53 -16.09 14.97
CA HIS A 249 -6.87 -17.38 15.13
C HIS A 249 -7.71 -18.36 15.96
N ARG A 250 -8.37 -17.88 17.01
CA ARG A 250 -9.27 -18.67 17.83
C ARG A 250 -10.52 -19.16 17.06
N ARG A 251 -11.12 -18.30 16.22
CA ARG A 251 -12.27 -18.65 15.37
C ARG A 251 -11.91 -19.69 14.32
N ASN A 252 -10.77 -19.56 13.67
CA ASN A 252 -10.30 -20.50 12.65
C ASN A 252 -9.94 -21.86 13.27
N PHE A 253 -9.39 -21.89 14.46
CA PHE A 253 -9.15 -23.12 15.22
C PHE A 253 -10.44 -23.88 15.52
N TRP A 254 -11.47 -23.21 16.02
CA TRP A 254 -12.76 -23.84 16.30
C TRP A 254 -13.48 -24.31 15.03
N ARG A 255 -13.41 -23.56 13.92
CA ARG A 255 -13.94 -24.00 12.63
C ARG A 255 -13.28 -25.30 12.14
N ARG A 256 -11.98 -25.41 12.25
CA ARG A 256 -11.24 -26.65 11.88
C ARG A 256 -11.67 -27.84 12.73
N ILE A 257 -11.84 -27.68 14.01
CA ILE A 257 -12.29 -28.76 14.92
C ILE A 257 -13.72 -29.18 14.57
N THR A 258 -14.64 -28.24 14.39
CA THR A 258 -16.06 -28.56 14.09
C THR A 258 -16.21 -29.20 12.69
N GLN A 259 -15.42 -28.81 11.71
CA GLN A 259 -15.41 -29.47 10.40
C GLN A 259 -14.82 -30.88 10.43
N SER A 260 -13.85 -31.14 11.31
CA SER A 260 -13.29 -32.48 11.48
C SER A 260 -14.23 -33.45 12.23
N CYS A 261 -15.13 -32.94 13.06
CA CYS A 261 -16.11 -33.76 13.78
C CYS A 261 -17.31 -34.19 12.93
N CYS A 262 -17.55 -33.56 11.75
CA CYS A 262 -18.68 -33.90 10.88
C CYS A 262 -18.37 -35.00 9.82
N VAL A 263 -17.23 -35.67 9.90
CA VAL A 263 -16.82 -36.73 8.94
C VAL A 263 -16.92 -38.12 9.55
N VAL A 264 -17.55 -38.28 10.71
CA VAL A 264 -17.82 -39.60 11.32
C VAL A 264 -19.31 -39.73 11.61
N THR A 265 -20.09 -39.97 10.56
CA THR A 265 -21.37 -40.69 10.56
C THR A 265 -21.62 -41.26 9.19
#